data_dad96e8c2c7175a1545b5bd209cc2694
#
_entry.id   dad96e8c2c7175a1545b5bd209cc2694
#
_cell.length_a   1.000
_cell.length_b   1.000
_cell.length_c   1.000
_cell.angle_alpha   90.00
_cell.angle_beta   90.00
_cell.angle_gamma   90.00
#
_symmetry.space_group_name_H-M   'P 1'
#
loop_
_entity.id
_entity.type
_entity.pdbx_description
1 polymer ?
#
loop_
_entity_poly.entity_id
_entity_poly.type
_entity_poly.pdbx_seq_one_letter_code
_entity_poly.pdbx_strand_id
1 'polypeptide(L)' 'MGAKKIQSLLRHFGGSRGIEHASVDELKAVDGIGTLMAQKIREHYDR' A
#
# COMPACT_ATOMS: atom_id res chain seq x y z
N MET A 1 0.16 13.19 -10.85
CA MET A 1 0.85 13.31 -9.82
C MET A 1 0.69 12.23 -8.79
N GLY A 2 0.79 11.75 -8.02
CA GLY A 2 0.70 10.79 -6.94
C GLY A 2 0.31 9.37 -7.30
N ALA A 3 -0.08 9.12 -8.53
CA ALA A 3 -0.63 7.82 -8.88
C ALA A 3 0.42 6.73 -9.03
N LYS A 4 1.69 7.09 -9.20
CA LYS A 4 2.72 6.08 -9.43
C LYS A 4 2.88 5.14 -8.24
N LYS A 5 2.83 5.67 -7.03
CA LYS A 5 2.97 4.84 -5.83
C LYS A 5 1.78 3.89 -5.69
N ILE A 6 0.60 4.40 -5.96
CA ILE A 6 -0.62 3.58 -5.92
C ILE A 6 -0.54 2.49 -6.98
N GLN A 7 -0.08 2.83 -8.18
CA GLN A 7 0.08 1.84 -9.24
C GLN A 7 1.09 0.76 -8.84
N SER A 8 2.19 1.17 -8.22
CA SER A 8 3.18 0.20 -7.76
C SER A 8 2.58 -0.76 -6.74
N LEU A 9 1.79 -0.24 -5.83
CA LEU A 9 1.10 -1.07 -4.84
C LEU A 9 0.15 -2.05 -5.50
N LEU A 10 -0.66 -1.56 -6.43
CA LEU A 10 -1.62 -2.41 -7.13
C LEU A 10 -0.93 -3.52 -7.90
N ARG A 11 0.18 -3.20 -8.56
CA ARG A 11 0.93 -4.21 -9.30
C ARG A 11 1.61 -5.21 -8.38
N HIS A 12 2.14 -4.74 -7.27
CA HIS A 12 2.85 -5.61 -6.33
C HIS A 12 1.89 -6.60 -5.66
N PHE A 13 0.71 -6.14 -5.29
CA PHE A 13 -0.26 -6.95 -4.56
C PHE A 13 -1.34 -7.56 -5.46
N GLY A 14 -1.33 -7.23 -6.74
CA GLY A 14 -2.29 -7.80 -7.67
C GLY A 14 -3.69 -7.20 -7.56
N GLY A 15 -3.81 -5.99 -7.02
CA GLY A 15 -5.07 -5.29 -6.92
C GLY A 15 -5.34 -4.78 -5.52
N SER A 16 -6.47 -4.09 -5.36
CA SER A 16 -6.81 -3.48 -4.08
C SER A 16 -7.08 -4.51 -2.98
N ARG A 17 -7.55 -5.68 -3.34
CA ARG A 17 -7.78 -6.74 -2.35
C ARG A 17 -6.50 -7.16 -1.67
N GLY A 18 -5.43 -7.29 -2.45
CA GLY A 18 -4.12 -7.61 -1.88
C GLY A 18 -3.66 -6.54 -0.91
N ILE A 19 -3.91 -5.28 -1.26
CA ILE A 19 -3.55 -4.17 -0.38
C ILE A 19 -4.34 -4.21 0.92
N GLU A 20 -5.64 -4.51 0.84
CA GLU A 20 -6.49 -4.59 2.03
C GLU A 20 -5.98 -5.62 3.02
N HIS A 21 -5.45 -6.71 2.53
CA HIS A 21 -4.95 -7.80 3.38
C HIS A 21 -3.49 -7.65 3.75
N ALA A 22 -2.80 -6.65 3.20
CA ALA A 22 -1.39 -6.46 3.49
C ALA A 22 -1.20 -5.77 4.84
N SER A 23 -0.18 -6.19 5.57
CA SER A 23 0.18 -5.53 6.82
C SER A 23 1.03 -4.30 6.52
N VAL A 24 1.25 -3.48 7.56
CA VAL A 24 2.12 -2.31 7.42
C VAL A 24 3.51 -2.74 6.95
N ASP A 25 4.03 -3.84 7.50
CA ASP A 25 5.34 -4.35 7.10
C ASP A 25 5.37 -4.72 5.63
N GLU A 26 4.32 -5.36 5.15
CA GLU A 26 4.24 -5.73 3.75
C GLU A 26 4.14 -4.51 2.85
N LEU A 27 3.40 -3.50 3.28
CA LEU A 27 3.28 -2.26 2.51
C LEU A 27 4.61 -1.52 2.45
N LYS A 28 5.35 -1.50 3.56
CA LYS A 28 6.66 -0.86 3.60
C LYS A 28 7.67 -1.53 2.70
N ALA A 29 7.47 -2.80 2.41
CA ALA A 29 8.38 -3.54 1.54
C ALA A 29 8.29 -3.05 0.10
N VAL A 30 7.23 -2.35 -0.26
CA VAL A 30 7.09 -1.79 -1.60
C VAL A 30 7.99 -0.57 -1.72
N ASP A 31 8.74 -0.52 -2.82
CA ASP A 31 9.65 0.59 -3.08
C ASP A 31 8.89 1.91 -3.10
N GLY A 32 9.40 2.89 -2.38
CA GLY A 32 8.78 4.20 -2.32
C GLY A 32 7.71 4.35 -1.23
N ILE A 33 7.41 3.29 -0.50
CA ILE A 33 6.41 3.34 0.57
C ILE A 33 7.12 3.33 1.91
N GLY A 34 7.00 4.43 2.65
CA GLY A 34 7.56 4.53 3.99
C GLY A 34 6.55 4.13 5.05
N THR A 35 6.97 4.18 6.32
CA THR A 35 6.12 3.80 7.45
C THR A 35 4.85 4.64 7.51
N LEU A 36 4.97 5.95 7.37
CA LEU A 36 3.80 6.84 7.42
C LEU A 36 2.82 6.54 6.30
N MET A 37 3.34 6.33 5.11
CA MET A 37 2.49 6.02 3.96
C MET A 37 1.78 4.69 4.18
N ALA A 38 2.51 3.69 4.66
CA ALA A 38 1.93 2.38 4.92
C ALA A 38 0.82 2.47 5.96
N GLN A 39 1.04 3.24 7.01
CA GLN A 39 0.03 3.42 8.04
C GLN A 39 -1.22 4.10 7.49
N LYS A 40 -1.04 5.11 6.66
CA LYS A 40 -2.17 5.81 6.05
C LYS A 40 -2.97 4.89 5.14
N ILE A 41 -2.28 4.05 4.39
CA ILE A 41 -2.93 3.09 3.52
C ILE A 41 -3.75 2.10 4.35
N ARG A 42 -3.17 1.59 5.42
CA ARG A 42 -3.88 0.67 6.30
C ARG A 42 -5.12 1.32 6.90
N GLU A 43 -4.99 2.56 7.36
CA GLU A 43 -6.15 3.29 7.91
C GLU A 43 -7.25 3.45 6.88
N HIS A 44 -6.87 3.70 5.64
CA HIS A 44 -7.85 3.89 4.57
C HIS A 44 -8.67 2.61 4.33
N TYR A 45 -8.02 1.46 4.40
CA TYR A 45 -8.68 0.19 4.13
C TYR A 45 -9.22 -0.50 5.37
N ASP A 46 -8.91 0.03 6.55
CA ASP A 46 -9.30 -0.59 7.82
C ASP A 46 -10.60 0.02 8.35
N ARG A 47 -11.63 0.02 7.54
CA ARG A 47 -12.91 0.64 7.94
C ARG A 47 -14.01 -0.36 8.08
#